data_14ba081e7c73ed014f7f006d284d6089
#
_entry.id   14ba081e7c73ed014f7f006d284d6089
#
_cell.length_a   1.000
_cell.length_b   1.000
_cell.length_c   1.000
_cell.angle_alpha   90.00
_cell.angle_beta   90.00
_cell.angle_gamma   90.00
#
_symmetry.space_group_name_H-M   'P 1'
#
loop_
_entity.id
_entity.type
_entity.pdbx_description
1 polymer ?
#
loop_
_entity_poly.entity_id
_entity_poly.type
_entity_poly.pdbx_seq_one_letter_code
_entity_poly.pdbx_strand_id
1 'polypeptide(L)'
;MKYLLIYIGLLCTSLQLWGQETVATRIAPPTGYVREACADHSFTGYLRNLPLMPKGSKVMLYNGKEKSNQSAAYAVIDMEIGNRDLQQCADAVMRLRAEFLWKHKRYGEIKFNFTNGFLAGYKKWAEGNRIKVSGNQVQWYAAGKGVDYSYKTFRNYLDMVFMYAGTASLSRELQAVSYTSLQPGDVFIKGGSPGHAVIVVDVAVHPTTKKKVFLLAQAICLHNRFIFL
;
A
#
# COMPACT_ATOMS: atom_id res chain seq x y z
N MET A 1 11.96 -25.35 -67.30
CA MET A 1 11.50 -24.42 -66.28
C MET A 1 11.34 -25.18 -64.96
N LYS A 2 12.25 -24.93 -63.97
CA LYS A 2 12.18 -25.55 -62.63
C LYS A 2 11.57 -24.55 -61.71
N TYR A 3 10.42 -24.84 -61.11
CA TYR A 3 9.78 -24.00 -60.07
C TYR A 3 10.37 -24.33 -58.70
N LEU A 4 10.97 -23.33 -58.08
CA LEU A 4 11.49 -23.40 -56.70
C LEU A 4 10.37 -22.96 -55.73
N LEU A 5 9.79 -23.90 -54.98
CA LEU A 5 8.83 -23.61 -53.94
C LEU A 5 9.59 -23.22 -52.69
N ILE A 6 9.48 -21.94 -52.32
CA ILE A 6 10.00 -21.41 -51.02
C ILE A 6 8.92 -21.61 -49.95
N TYR A 7 9.16 -22.53 -49.01
CA TYR A 7 8.35 -22.67 -47.80
C TYR A 7 8.76 -21.58 -46.78
N ILE A 8 7.92 -20.56 -46.59
CA ILE A 8 8.05 -19.61 -45.50
C ILE A 8 7.37 -20.22 -44.26
N GLY A 9 8.17 -20.83 -43.38
CA GLY A 9 7.70 -21.29 -42.10
C GLY A 9 7.39 -20.08 -41.18
N LEU A 10 6.12 -19.82 -40.93
CA LEU A 10 5.71 -18.86 -39.86
C LEU A 10 6.09 -19.46 -38.50
N LEU A 11 7.16 -18.96 -37.87
CA LEU A 11 7.44 -19.20 -36.48
C LEU A 11 6.44 -18.37 -35.65
N CYS A 12 5.35 -18.98 -35.21
CA CYS A 12 4.45 -18.42 -34.22
C CYS A 12 5.15 -18.48 -32.84
N THR A 13 5.91 -17.46 -32.47
CA THR A 13 6.40 -17.29 -31.12
C THR A 13 5.20 -16.89 -30.23
N SER A 14 4.68 -17.81 -29.46
CA SER A 14 3.70 -17.54 -28.42
C SER A 14 4.38 -16.67 -27.36
N LEU A 15 4.16 -15.37 -27.40
CA LEU A 15 4.43 -14.47 -26.29
C LEU A 15 3.52 -14.90 -25.13
N GLN A 16 4.06 -15.69 -24.19
CA GLN A 16 3.41 -15.90 -22.91
C GLN A 16 3.42 -14.54 -22.18
N LEU A 17 2.30 -13.84 -22.22
CA LEU A 17 2.02 -12.73 -21.33
C LEU A 17 1.95 -13.29 -19.90
N TRP A 18 3.06 -13.27 -19.20
CA TRP A 18 3.08 -13.52 -17.77
C TRP A 18 2.38 -12.35 -17.11
N GLY A 19 1.10 -12.56 -16.75
CA GLY A 19 0.36 -11.57 -15.97
C GLY A 19 1.11 -11.27 -14.66
N GLN A 20 1.16 -10.01 -14.25
CA GLN A 20 1.78 -9.61 -12.99
C GLN A 20 1.14 -10.38 -11.83
N GLU A 21 1.95 -11.08 -11.05
CA GLU A 21 1.47 -11.81 -9.87
C GLU A 21 0.99 -10.83 -8.80
N THR A 22 -0.09 -11.20 -8.13
CA THR A 22 -0.69 -10.43 -7.03
C THR A 22 -0.59 -11.21 -5.71
N VAL A 23 -0.97 -10.57 -4.61
CA VAL A 23 -1.12 -11.24 -3.31
C VAL A 23 -1.98 -12.50 -3.45
N ALA A 24 -3.15 -12.38 -4.07
CA ALA A 24 -4.10 -13.49 -4.20
C ALA A 24 -3.56 -14.64 -5.05
N THR A 25 -2.83 -14.34 -6.14
CA THR A 25 -2.37 -15.37 -7.07
C THR A 25 -1.09 -16.06 -6.63
N ARG A 26 -0.21 -15.37 -5.88
CA ARG A 26 1.07 -15.93 -5.43
C ARG A 26 1.04 -16.55 -4.05
N ILE A 27 0.29 -15.97 -3.11
CA ILE A 27 0.33 -16.35 -1.70
C ILE A 27 -0.96 -17.12 -1.37
N ALA A 28 -0.93 -18.43 -1.53
CA ALA A 28 -2.06 -19.28 -1.17
C ALA A 28 -2.25 -19.35 0.37
N PRO A 29 -3.48 -19.46 0.86
CA PRO A 29 -3.72 -19.81 2.27
C PRO A 29 -3.06 -21.15 2.63
N PRO A 30 -2.71 -21.39 3.90
CA PRO A 30 -2.26 -22.69 4.35
C PRO A 30 -3.30 -23.80 4.08
N THR A 31 -2.83 -25.03 3.97
CA THR A 31 -3.71 -26.20 3.78
C THR A 31 -4.81 -26.23 4.84
N GLY A 32 -6.06 -26.43 4.41
CA GLY A 32 -7.25 -26.46 5.28
C GLY A 32 -7.86 -25.07 5.57
N TYR A 33 -7.25 -23.99 5.11
CA TYR A 33 -7.81 -22.64 5.24
C TYR A 33 -8.34 -22.12 3.91
N VAL A 34 -9.42 -21.38 3.96
CA VAL A 34 -10.03 -20.75 2.78
C VAL A 34 -10.21 -19.26 2.98
N ARG A 35 -9.99 -18.48 1.92
CA ARG A 35 -10.32 -17.06 1.92
C ARG A 35 -11.82 -16.87 1.92
N GLU A 36 -12.28 -15.93 2.73
CA GLU A 36 -13.67 -15.48 2.62
C GLU A 36 -13.87 -14.69 1.31
N ALA A 37 -15.04 -14.85 0.70
CA ALA A 37 -15.39 -14.07 -0.48
C ALA A 37 -15.39 -12.56 -0.16
N CYS A 38 -14.98 -11.74 -1.10
CA CYS A 38 -15.06 -10.29 -0.99
C CYS A 38 -15.50 -9.68 -2.32
N ALA A 39 -16.11 -8.51 -2.26
CA ALA A 39 -16.43 -7.76 -3.47
C ALA A 39 -15.15 -7.20 -4.11
N ASP A 40 -15.07 -7.22 -5.44
CA ASP A 40 -13.90 -6.76 -6.19
C ASP A 40 -13.55 -5.29 -5.90
N HIS A 41 -14.56 -4.46 -5.66
CA HIS A 41 -14.38 -3.03 -5.35
C HIS A 41 -14.20 -2.75 -3.86
N SER A 42 -14.09 -3.79 -3.02
CA SER A 42 -13.81 -3.63 -1.59
C SER A 42 -12.34 -3.34 -1.33
N PHE A 43 -12.03 -2.82 -0.13
CA PHE A 43 -10.64 -2.66 0.29
C PHE A 43 -9.91 -4.00 0.39
N THR A 44 -10.60 -5.05 0.83
CA THR A 44 -10.09 -6.44 0.82
C THR A 44 -9.69 -6.87 -0.59
N GLY A 45 -10.58 -6.66 -1.58
CA GLY A 45 -10.28 -6.95 -2.99
C GLY A 45 -9.07 -6.17 -3.49
N TYR A 46 -8.97 -4.89 -3.17
CA TYR A 46 -7.80 -4.06 -3.50
C TYR A 46 -6.51 -4.63 -2.90
N LEU A 47 -6.49 -4.99 -1.61
CA LEU A 47 -5.32 -5.53 -0.93
C LEU A 47 -4.88 -6.88 -1.53
N ARG A 48 -5.82 -7.76 -1.84
CA ARG A 48 -5.55 -9.06 -2.49
C ARG A 48 -5.01 -8.91 -3.91
N ASN A 49 -5.37 -7.83 -4.60
CA ASN A 49 -4.90 -7.52 -5.95
C ASN A 49 -3.65 -6.62 -5.98
N LEU A 50 -3.00 -6.36 -4.85
CA LEU A 50 -1.72 -5.66 -4.84
C LEU A 50 -0.70 -6.42 -5.67
N PRO A 51 -0.04 -5.76 -6.64
CA PRO A 51 0.97 -6.38 -7.49
C PRO A 51 2.23 -6.71 -6.66
N LEU A 52 2.87 -7.80 -7.00
CA LEU A 52 4.10 -8.25 -6.36
C LEU A 52 5.29 -8.12 -7.30
N MET A 53 6.43 -7.74 -6.75
CA MET A 53 7.71 -7.83 -7.45
C MET A 53 8.01 -9.30 -7.80
N PRO A 54 8.80 -9.60 -8.84
CA PRO A 54 9.22 -10.97 -9.16
C PRO A 54 9.74 -11.73 -7.93
N LYS A 55 9.58 -13.05 -7.91
CA LYS A 55 10.10 -13.91 -6.82
C LYS A 55 11.61 -13.69 -6.66
N GLY A 56 12.07 -13.58 -5.41
CA GLY A 56 13.48 -13.33 -5.10
C GLY A 56 13.92 -11.87 -5.23
N SER A 57 12.99 -10.95 -5.57
CA SER A 57 13.31 -9.53 -5.58
C SER A 57 13.80 -9.05 -4.22
N LYS A 58 14.85 -8.25 -4.25
CA LYS A 58 15.43 -7.64 -3.06
C LYS A 58 14.56 -6.51 -2.52
N VAL A 59 14.53 -6.40 -1.21
CA VAL A 59 13.94 -5.24 -0.53
C VAL A 59 14.92 -4.08 -0.66
N MET A 60 14.51 -3.03 -1.38
CA MET A 60 15.34 -1.85 -1.64
C MET A 60 14.94 -0.70 -0.73
N LEU A 61 15.92 0.10 -0.32
CA LEU A 61 15.75 1.35 0.39
C LEU A 61 15.44 2.49 -0.61
N TYR A 62 14.93 3.63 -0.11
CA TYR A 62 14.65 4.83 -0.92
C TYR A 62 15.87 5.36 -1.69
N ASN A 63 17.06 5.12 -1.17
CA ASN A 63 18.35 5.56 -1.76
C ASN A 63 18.96 4.54 -2.73
N GLY A 64 18.20 3.50 -3.12
CA GLY A 64 18.65 2.46 -4.03
C GLY A 64 19.57 1.39 -3.45
N LYS A 65 19.87 1.43 -2.15
CA LYS A 65 20.64 0.37 -1.49
C LYS A 65 19.77 -0.80 -1.09
N GLU A 66 20.32 -1.99 -1.03
CA GLU A 66 19.64 -3.16 -0.48
C GLU A 66 19.48 -3.03 1.04
N LYS A 67 18.36 -3.50 1.57
CA LYS A 67 18.17 -3.66 3.01
C LYS A 67 19.08 -4.77 3.53
N SER A 68 19.69 -4.57 4.70
CA SER A 68 20.61 -5.55 5.29
C SER A 68 19.94 -6.89 5.61
N ASN A 69 18.72 -6.87 6.18
CA ASN A 69 17.96 -8.09 6.46
C ASN A 69 16.95 -8.37 5.34
N GLN A 70 17.29 -9.29 4.44
CA GLN A 70 16.41 -9.74 3.34
C GLN A 70 15.51 -10.91 3.75
N SER A 71 15.90 -11.69 4.75
CA SER A 71 15.18 -12.92 5.15
C SER A 71 13.83 -12.65 5.84
N ALA A 72 13.61 -11.43 6.31
CA ALA A 72 12.35 -11.02 6.93
C ALA A 72 11.20 -10.79 5.93
N ALA A 73 11.46 -10.89 4.62
CA ALA A 73 10.48 -10.62 3.59
C ALA A 73 10.13 -11.89 2.80
N TYR A 74 8.90 -12.36 2.91
CA TYR A 74 8.40 -13.45 2.06
C TYR A 74 8.15 -12.97 0.62
N ALA A 75 7.60 -11.78 0.45
CA ALA A 75 7.38 -11.14 -0.85
C ALA A 75 7.42 -9.62 -0.71
N VAL A 76 7.61 -8.94 -1.84
CA VAL A 76 7.69 -7.48 -1.92
C VAL A 76 6.55 -6.97 -2.78
N ILE A 77 5.76 -6.00 -2.28
CA ILE A 77 4.73 -5.33 -3.05
C ILE A 77 5.40 -4.42 -4.09
N ASP A 78 4.95 -4.53 -5.34
CA ASP A 78 5.41 -3.68 -6.43
C ASP A 78 4.70 -2.32 -6.38
N MET A 79 5.26 -1.43 -5.58
CA MET A 79 4.75 -0.07 -5.39
C MET A 79 5.93 0.90 -5.34
N GLU A 80 5.87 1.95 -6.16
CA GLU A 80 6.89 2.99 -6.20
C GLU A 80 6.94 3.75 -4.86
N ILE A 81 8.10 3.88 -4.24
CA ILE A 81 8.30 4.50 -2.92
C ILE A 81 8.83 5.94 -2.97
N GLY A 82 9.20 6.42 -4.16
CA GLY A 82 9.87 7.72 -4.32
C GLY A 82 11.35 7.68 -3.90
N ASN A 83 11.96 8.85 -3.89
CA ASN A 83 13.39 9.05 -3.60
C ASN A 83 13.64 9.81 -2.29
N ARG A 84 12.62 9.96 -1.45
CA ARG A 84 12.70 10.63 -0.15
C ARG A 84 12.59 9.61 0.98
N ASP A 85 13.23 9.95 2.11
CA ASP A 85 13.09 9.20 3.36
C ASP A 85 11.72 9.41 4.01
N LEU A 86 10.72 8.93 3.34
CA LEU A 86 9.32 8.96 3.74
C LEU A 86 8.73 7.56 3.52
N GLN A 87 7.51 7.34 3.97
CA GLN A 87 6.81 6.06 3.85
C GLN A 87 7.38 4.96 4.77
N GLN A 88 7.40 5.29 6.05
CA GLN A 88 7.68 4.33 7.12
C GLN A 88 6.44 3.47 7.43
N CYS A 89 6.43 2.74 8.55
CA CYS A 89 5.40 1.74 8.84
C CYS A 89 3.95 2.29 8.86
N ALA A 90 3.71 3.42 9.52
CA ALA A 90 2.38 4.05 9.55
C ALA A 90 2.01 4.65 8.19
N ASP A 91 3.01 5.25 7.50
CA ASP A 91 2.82 5.87 6.19
C ASP A 91 2.41 4.86 5.14
N ALA A 92 2.96 3.65 5.24
CA ALA A 92 2.59 2.52 4.41
C ALA A 92 1.11 2.17 4.56
N VAL A 93 0.62 2.07 5.79
CA VAL A 93 -0.80 1.82 6.08
C VAL A 93 -1.69 2.94 5.52
N MET A 94 -1.34 4.20 5.81
CA MET A 94 -2.06 5.37 5.31
C MET A 94 -2.07 5.40 3.77
N ARG A 95 -0.94 5.08 3.14
CA ARG A 95 -0.83 5.02 1.68
C ARG A 95 -1.76 3.99 1.06
N LEU A 96 -1.76 2.75 1.53
CA LEU A 96 -2.62 1.70 0.97
C LEU A 96 -4.10 2.10 1.02
N ARG A 97 -4.53 2.70 2.14
CA ARG A 97 -5.90 3.19 2.27
C ARG A 97 -6.17 4.37 1.32
N ALA A 98 -5.26 5.32 1.23
CA ALA A 98 -5.38 6.49 0.38
C ALA A 98 -5.39 6.13 -1.13
N GLU A 99 -4.51 5.21 -1.57
CA GLU A 99 -4.47 4.70 -2.95
C GLU A 99 -5.80 4.04 -3.35
N PHE A 100 -6.35 3.21 -2.47
CA PHE A 100 -7.66 2.61 -2.67
C PHE A 100 -8.75 3.67 -2.86
N LEU A 101 -8.82 4.64 -1.97
CA LEU A 101 -9.81 5.71 -2.01
C LEU A 101 -9.61 6.61 -3.26
N TRP A 102 -8.37 6.91 -3.60
CA TRP A 102 -8.03 7.73 -4.78
C TRP A 102 -8.44 7.02 -6.08
N LYS A 103 -8.14 5.74 -6.21
CA LYS A 103 -8.53 4.89 -7.35
C LYS A 103 -10.06 4.88 -7.56
N HIS A 104 -10.82 4.93 -6.47
CA HIS A 104 -12.28 4.96 -6.49
C HIS A 104 -12.87 6.38 -6.51
N LYS A 105 -12.04 7.42 -6.69
CA LYS A 105 -12.44 8.84 -6.72
C LYS A 105 -13.15 9.31 -5.44
N ARG A 106 -12.94 8.62 -4.33
CA ARG A 106 -13.48 8.93 -3.00
C ARG A 106 -12.61 9.98 -2.28
N TYR A 107 -12.31 11.07 -2.96
CA TYR A 107 -11.32 12.07 -2.56
C TYR A 107 -11.62 12.75 -1.21
N GLY A 108 -12.91 12.94 -0.89
CA GLY A 108 -13.33 13.53 0.38
C GLY A 108 -13.07 12.65 1.61
N GLU A 109 -12.84 11.35 1.40
CA GLU A 109 -12.54 10.40 2.47
C GLU A 109 -11.03 10.24 2.72
N ILE A 110 -10.18 10.75 1.84
CA ILE A 110 -8.73 10.74 2.01
C ILE A 110 -8.37 11.89 2.96
N LYS A 111 -8.17 11.56 4.22
CA LYS A 111 -7.81 12.51 5.28
C LYS A 111 -7.08 11.81 6.40
N PHE A 112 -6.07 12.49 6.96
CA PHE A 112 -5.26 11.98 8.07
C PHE A 112 -4.93 13.12 9.02
N ASN A 113 -4.81 12.81 10.31
CA ASN A 113 -4.36 13.78 11.30
C ASN A 113 -2.83 13.81 11.39
N PHE A 114 -2.26 15.00 11.41
CA PHE A 114 -0.88 15.18 11.84
C PHE A 114 -0.73 14.86 13.33
N THR A 115 0.48 14.67 13.80
CA THR A 115 0.74 14.32 15.19
C THR A 115 0.20 15.38 16.19
N ASN A 116 0.10 16.63 15.77
CA ASN A 116 -0.50 17.72 16.55
C ASN A 116 -2.04 17.81 16.47
N GLY A 117 -2.69 16.88 15.76
CA GLY A 117 -4.15 16.83 15.59
C GLY A 117 -4.71 17.62 14.40
N PHE A 118 -3.87 18.29 13.60
CA PHE A 118 -4.35 19.01 12.40
C PHE A 118 -4.86 18.04 11.35
N LEU A 119 -6.09 18.23 10.89
CA LEU A 119 -6.71 17.38 9.85
C LEU A 119 -6.27 17.82 8.45
N ALA A 120 -5.46 16.99 7.81
CA ALA A 120 -5.02 17.14 6.43
C ALA A 120 -5.96 16.38 5.48
N GLY A 121 -6.83 17.07 4.75
CA GLY A 121 -7.76 16.49 3.79
C GLY A 121 -7.29 16.64 2.34
N TYR A 122 -7.25 15.53 1.58
CA TYR A 122 -6.80 15.54 0.19
C TYR A 122 -7.67 16.40 -0.72
N LYS A 123 -9.00 16.36 -0.57
CA LYS A 123 -9.92 17.14 -1.41
C LYS A 123 -9.53 18.63 -1.38
N LYS A 124 -9.32 19.20 -0.20
CA LYS A 124 -8.89 20.60 -0.04
C LYS A 124 -7.53 20.88 -0.66
N TRP A 125 -6.59 19.92 -0.58
CA TRP A 125 -5.29 20.01 -1.26
C TRP A 125 -5.45 20.02 -2.78
N ALA A 126 -6.24 19.10 -3.34
CA ALA A 126 -6.50 19.01 -4.77
C ALA A 126 -7.26 20.25 -5.33
N GLU A 127 -8.04 20.93 -4.49
CA GLU A 127 -8.72 22.18 -4.79
C GLU A 127 -7.81 23.42 -4.72
N GLY A 128 -6.49 23.23 -4.71
CA GLY A 128 -5.51 24.32 -4.85
C GLY A 128 -4.98 24.89 -3.54
N ASN A 129 -5.45 24.38 -2.38
CA ASN A 129 -4.91 24.77 -1.09
C ASN A 129 -3.63 24.00 -0.76
N ARG A 130 -2.81 24.57 0.15
CA ARG A 130 -1.59 23.93 0.68
C ARG A 130 -1.55 24.10 2.19
N ILE A 131 -0.68 23.31 2.83
CA ILE A 131 -0.49 23.34 4.28
C ILE A 131 0.85 24.01 4.58
N LYS A 132 0.84 25.00 5.47
CA LYS A 132 2.03 25.63 6.03
C LYS A 132 2.22 25.15 7.46
N VAL A 133 3.43 24.69 7.76
CA VAL A 133 3.85 24.29 9.09
C VAL A 133 4.92 25.24 9.59
N SER A 134 4.76 25.75 10.82
CA SER A 134 5.72 26.63 11.50
C SER A 134 5.75 26.20 12.98
N GLY A 135 6.73 25.40 13.35
CA GLY A 135 6.74 24.73 14.65
C GLY A 135 5.49 23.87 14.84
N ASN A 136 4.74 24.08 15.92
CA ASN A 136 3.49 23.37 16.20
C ASN A 136 2.25 23.98 15.52
N GLN A 137 2.40 25.14 14.88
CA GLN A 137 1.30 25.78 14.18
C GLN A 137 1.18 25.23 12.77
N VAL A 138 -0.02 24.76 12.44
CA VAL A 138 -0.34 24.20 11.11
C VAL A 138 -1.61 24.87 10.61
N GLN A 139 -1.57 25.35 9.37
CA GLN A 139 -2.73 26.00 8.78
C GLN A 139 -2.81 25.74 7.27
N TRP A 140 -4.04 25.76 6.77
CA TRP A 140 -4.29 25.82 5.34
C TRP A 140 -4.09 27.25 4.82
N TYR A 141 -3.57 27.36 3.59
CA TYR A 141 -3.55 28.62 2.85
C TYR A 141 -3.89 28.39 1.37
N ALA A 142 -4.49 29.39 0.75
CA ALA A 142 -4.75 29.38 -0.68
C ALA A 142 -3.42 29.59 -1.43
N ALA A 143 -2.96 28.57 -2.15
CA ALA A 143 -1.66 28.62 -2.83
C ALA A 143 -1.74 29.15 -4.27
N GLY A 144 -2.91 29.64 -4.70
CA GLY A 144 -3.13 30.11 -6.08
C GLY A 144 -3.01 29.03 -7.15
N LYS A 145 -3.07 27.76 -6.75
CA LYS A 145 -3.04 26.62 -7.67
C LYS A 145 -4.47 26.23 -8.04
N GLY A 146 -4.69 25.94 -9.32
CA GLY A 146 -5.98 25.43 -9.78
C GLY A 146 -6.34 24.06 -9.19
N VAL A 147 -7.54 23.59 -9.51
CA VAL A 147 -8.02 22.26 -9.14
C VAL A 147 -7.21 21.20 -9.91
N ASP A 148 -6.59 20.27 -9.20
CA ASP A 148 -5.79 19.20 -9.79
C ASP A 148 -5.91 17.91 -8.96
N TYR A 149 -6.61 16.92 -9.51
CA TYR A 149 -6.77 15.57 -8.95
C TYR A 149 -5.80 14.55 -9.57
N SER A 150 -4.74 14.99 -10.26
CA SER A 150 -3.74 14.10 -10.84
C SER A 150 -3.04 13.25 -9.78
N TYR A 151 -2.52 12.09 -10.21
CA TYR A 151 -1.74 11.21 -9.32
C TYR A 151 -0.50 11.93 -8.75
N LYS A 152 0.12 12.81 -9.52
CA LYS A 152 1.24 13.63 -9.05
C LYS A 152 0.85 14.55 -7.87
N THR A 153 -0.29 15.22 -7.96
CA THR A 153 -0.79 16.07 -6.87
C THR A 153 -1.21 15.23 -5.66
N PHE A 154 -1.77 14.04 -5.87
CA PHE A 154 -2.05 13.08 -4.81
C PHE A 154 -0.77 12.61 -4.10
N ARG A 155 0.28 12.27 -4.83
CA ARG A 155 1.58 11.87 -4.25
C ARG A 155 2.21 13.01 -3.43
N ASN A 156 2.18 14.23 -3.93
CA ASN A 156 2.65 15.41 -3.20
C ASN A 156 1.88 15.64 -1.88
N TYR A 157 0.58 15.35 -1.87
CA TYR A 157 -0.22 15.39 -0.65
C TYR A 157 0.22 14.29 0.34
N LEU A 158 0.43 13.06 -0.13
CA LEU A 158 0.91 11.97 0.72
C LEU A 158 2.29 12.27 1.32
N ASP A 159 3.20 12.87 0.56
CA ASP A 159 4.50 13.30 1.08
C ASP A 159 4.33 14.30 2.23
N MET A 160 3.37 15.23 2.13
CA MET A 160 3.06 16.15 3.23
C MET A 160 2.49 15.44 4.44
N VAL A 161 1.63 14.44 4.25
CA VAL A 161 1.09 13.62 5.34
C VAL A 161 2.23 12.85 6.03
N PHE A 162 3.09 12.19 5.27
CA PHE A 162 4.18 11.36 5.82
C PHE A 162 5.23 12.16 6.59
N MET A 163 5.38 13.45 6.31
CA MET A 163 6.27 14.32 7.10
C MET A 163 5.74 14.65 8.50
N TYR A 164 4.43 14.63 8.72
CA TYR A 164 3.83 15.18 9.94
C TYR A 164 2.84 14.23 10.65
N ALA A 165 2.39 13.17 10.00
CA ALA A 165 1.64 12.09 10.59
C ALA A 165 2.60 10.93 10.96
N GLY A 166 2.11 9.94 11.70
CA GLY A 166 2.87 8.76 12.06
C GLY A 166 2.07 7.82 12.95
N THR A 167 2.73 6.87 13.61
CA THR A 167 2.04 5.91 14.49
C THR A 167 1.29 6.58 15.62
N ALA A 168 1.79 7.71 16.15
CA ALA A 168 1.14 8.44 17.23
C ALA A 168 -0.19 9.08 16.83
N SER A 169 -0.30 9.64 15.62
CA SER A 169 -1.57 10.16 15.10
C SER A 169 -2.49 9.05 14.64
N LEU A 170 -1.97 8.09 13.86
CA LEU A 170 -2.76 6.99 13.31
C LEU A 170 -3.41 6.14 14.41
N SER A 171 -2.70 5.84 15.51
CA SER A 171 -3.28 5.06 16.62
C SER A 171 -4.46 5.74 17.32
N ARG A 172 -4.56 7.08 17.24
CA ARG A 172 -5.71 7.83 17.78
C ARG A 172 -6.90 7.87 16.82
N GLU A 173 -6.66 7.66 15.53
CA GLU A 173 -7.70 7.64 14.50
C GLU A 173 -8.36 6.25 14.36
N LEU A 174 -7.61 5.19 14.66
CA LEU A 174 -8.09 3.83 14.54
C LEU A 174 -8.96 3.43 15.74
N GLN A 175 -10.00 2.66 15.46
CA GLN A 175 -10.85 2.07 16.50
C GLN A 175 -10.37 0.66 16.84
N ALA A 176 -10.32 0.35 18.14
CA ALA A 176 -9.94 -0.97 18.59
C ALA A 176 -11.00 -2.02 18.20
N VAL A 177 -10.56 -3.15 17.69
CA VAL A 177 -11.40 -4.31 17.35
C VAL A 177 -10.87 -5.56 18.06
N SER A 178 -11.75 -6.55 18.25
CA SER A 178 -11.32 -7.83 18.83
C SER A 178 -10.54 -8.67 17.82
N TYR A 179 -9.66 -9.56 18.30
CA TYR A 179 -8.90 -10.46 17.43
C TYR A 179 -9.80 -11.37 16.58
N THR A 180 -10.98 -11.72 17.09
CA THR A 180 -11.94 -12.57 16.37
C THR A 180 -12.62 -11.85 15.21
N SER A 181 -12.71 -10.52 15.27
CA SER A 181 -13.32 -9.68 14.22
C SER A 181 -12.31 -9.13 13.20
N LEU A 182 -11.00 -9.40 13.38
CA LEU A 182 -9.96 -8.93 12.45
C LEU A 182 -10.26 -9.33 11.00
N GLN A 183 -10.09 -8.34 10.11
CA GLN A 183 -10.33 -8.45 8.68
C GLN A 183 -9.24 -7.73 7.88
N PRO A 184 -9.12 -7.95 6.57
CA PRO A 184 -8.18 -7.20 5.73
C PRO A 184 -8.43 -5.69 5.82
N GLY A 185 -7.36 -4.94 6.04
CA GLY A 185 -7.39 -3.50 6.28
C GLY A 185 -7.22 -3.11 7.74
N ASP A 186 -7.44 -4.02 8.68
CA ASP A 186 -7.15 -3.78 10.10
C ASP A 186 -5.65 -3.68 10.36
N VAL A 187 -5.27 -3.00 11.44
CA VAL A 187 -3.88 -2.63 11.71
C VAL A 187 -3.49 -3.01 13.14
N PHE A 188 -2.41 -3.78 13.27
CA PHE A 188 -1.72 -3.89 14.54
C PHE A 188 -0.84 -2.66 14.71
N ILE A 189 -1.08 -1.85 15.73
CA ILE A 189 -0.38 -0.58 15.91
C ILE A 189 0.06 -0.35 17.35
N LYS A 190 1.29 0.11 17.50
CA LYS A 190 1.82 0.72 18.71
C LYS A 190 2.12 2.18 18.40
N GLY A 191 1.31 3.10 18.96
CA GLY A 191 1.53 4.53 18.80
C GLY A 191 2.73 5.05 19.58
N GLY A 192 3.39 6.07 19.08
CA GLY A 192 4.47 6.77 19.78
C GLY A 192 5.85 6.61 19.17
N SER A 193 6.91 6.84 19.95
CA SER A 193 8.31 6.67 19.57
C SER A 193 9.04 5.92 20.70
N PRO A 194 9.54 4.68 20.47
CA PRO A 194 9.38 3.94 19.24
C PRO A 194 7.95 3.45 19.01
N GLY A 195 7.44 3.61 17.77
CA GLY A 195 6.15 3.13 17.35
C GLY A 195 6.28 2.15 16.18
N HIS A 196 5.22 1.38 15.91
CA HIS A 196 5.18 0.47 14.77
C HIS A 196 3.75 0.23 14.30
N ALA A 197 3.58 -0.08 13.01
CA ALA A 197 2.29 -0.43 12.42
C ALA A 197 2.47 -1.54 11.38
N VAL A 198 1.54 -2.51 11.41
CA VAL A 198 1.47 -3.64 10.48
C VAL A 198 0.03 -3.79 10.05
N ILE A 199 -0.21 -3.88 8.74
CA ILE A 199 -1.56 -4.04 8.18
C ILE A 199 -1.88 -5.51 7.88
N VAL A 200 -3.10 -5.93 8.20
CA VAL A 200 -3.66 -7.20 7.73
C VAL A 200 -4.04 -7.05 6.25
N VAL A 201 -3.36 -7.79 5.39
CA VAL A 201 -3.60 -7.73 3.93
C VAL A 201 -4.60 -8.78 3.49
N ASP A 202 -4.56 -9.94 4.13
CA ASP A 202 -5.47 -11.03 3.82
C ASP A 202 -5.79 -11.86 5.06
N VAL A 203 -6.96 -12.49 5.04
CA VAL A 203 -7.43 -13.39 6.09
C VAL A 203 -7.95 -14.67 5.46
N ALA A 204 -7.58 -15.81 6.03
CA ALA A 204 -8.18 -17.09 5.69
C ALA A 204 -8.69 -17.79 6.96
N VAL A 205 -9.76 -18.56 6.82
CA VAL A 205 -10.50 -19.17 7.92
C VAL A 205 -10.54 -20.67 7.72
N HIS A 206 -10.28 -21.45 8.77
CA HIS A 206 -10.48 -22.88 8.76
C HIS A 206 -12.00 -23.17 8.83
N PRO A 207 -12.60 -23.85 7.83
CA PRO A 207 -14.05 -23.97 7.71
C PRO A 207 -14.72 -24.63 8.90
N THR A 208 -14.05 -25.60 9.55
CA THR A 208 -14.58 -26.35 10.70
C THR A 208 -14.26 -25.66 12.02
N THR A 209 -13.00 -25.34 12.28
CA THR A 209 -12.57 -24.83 13.60
C THR A 209 -12.77 -23.33 13.77
N LYS A 210 -13.09 -22.60 12.68
CA LYS A 210 -13.22 -21.14 12.61
C LYS A 210 -11.95 -20.38 13.02
N LYS A 211 -10.83 -21.07 13.19
CA LYS A 211 -9.52 -20.41 13.41
C LYS A 211 -9.15 -19.56 12.20
N LYS A 212 -8.61 -18.37 12.45
CA LYS A 212 -8.13 -17.45 11.42
C LYS A 212 -6.61 -17.47 11.32
N VAL A 213 -6.11 -17.28 10.12
CA VAL A 213 -4.70 -16.96 9.82
C VAL A 213 -4.64 -15.66 9.04
N PHE A 214 -3.58 -14.91 9.22
CA PHE A 214 -3.43 -13.55 8.70
C PHE A 214 -2.19 -13.45 7.84
N LEU A 215 -2.30 -12.79 6.69
CA LEU A 215 -1.17 -12.32 5.93
C LEU A 215 -0.93 -10.85 6.29
N LEU A 216 0.26 -10.55 6.78
CA LEU A 216 0.61 -9.24 7.29
C LEU A 216 1.59 -8.54 6.35
N ALA A 217 1.44 -7.23 6.19
CA ALA A 217 2.40 -6.39 5.48
C ALA A 217 2.85 -5.21 6.33
N GLN A 218 4.10 -4.84 6.16
CA GLN A 218 4.70 -3.66 6.81
C GLN A 218 5.73 -2.99 5.91
N ALA A 219 5.96 -1.70 6.13
CA ALA A 219 7.22 -1.06 5.77
C ALA A 219 8.04 -0.92 7.04
N ILE A 220 9.26 -1.43 7.03
CA ILE A 220 10.14 -1.38 8.21
C ILE A 220 10.88 -0.05 8.22
N CYS A 221 10.89 0.63 9.37
CA CYS A 221 11.66 1.86 9.60
C CYS A 221 13.11 1.68 9.13
N LEU A 222 13.60 2.62 8.37
CA LEU A 222 14.80 2.74 7.54
C LEU A 222 14.49 2.48 6.05
N HIS A 223 13.33 2.98 5.56
CA HIS A 223 13.12 3.40 4.18
C HIS A 223 12.81 2.29 3.17
N ASN A 224 11.71 1.54 3.33
CA ASN A 224 11.57 0.31 2.57
C ASN A 224 10.27 0.17 1.79
N ARG A 225 10.36 -0.66 0.75
CA ARG A 225 9.20 -1.25 0.10
C ARG A 225 8.37 -2.05 1.11
N PHE A 226 7.09 -2.17 0.85
CA PHE A 226 6.22 -3.06 1.61
C PHE A 226 6.66 -4.51 1.48
N ILE A 227 6.74 -5.20 2.60
CA ILE A 227 7.07 -6.62 2.67
C ILE A 227 5.98 -7.38 3.40
N PHE A 228 5.82 -8.65 3.04
CA PHE A 228 5.02 -9.61 3.80
C PHE A 228 5.90 -10.34 4.81
N LEU A 229 5.34 -10.55 5.99
CA LEU A 229 5.91 -11.37 7.06
C LEU A 229 5.33 -12.78 7.00
#